data_d7cf3252abebb3c327751627dfa93ce3
#
_entry.id   d7cf3252abebb3c327751627dfa93ce3
#
_cell.length_a   1.000
_cell.length_b   1.000
_cell.length_c   1.000
_cell.angle_alpha   90.00
_cell.angle_beta   90.00
_cell.angle_gamma   90.00
#
_symmetry.space_group_name_H-M   'P 1'
#
loop_
_entity.id
_entity.type
_entity.pdbx_description
1 polymer ?
#
loop_
_entity_poly.entity_id
_entity_poly.type
_entity_poly.pdbx_seq_one_letter_code
_entity_poly.pdbx_strand_id
1 'polypeptide(L)'
;MVYHLLALEPVREIRLKVALTGDSPSLPSIADLWSNANWYEREAWDMFGVRFDGHPNLRRILMPPTWEGHPLRKNHYARATEVDPFSLPPERMRVEEDALQFKPEEWGMKRESDDSEFMFLNLGPNHPSVHGVFRVVAQLDGEEILGAVPDIGYHHRGAEKMGERQTWHTYIPYTDRVDYLGGVMNELPYVMALEQMLDIEVPPRARISRVMLSELFRIMSHLLFLGTFLQDIGGMSPIFYMFTDRQKVYDIIEAICGFRMHPAYFRIGGMAMDLPAGWDRKVREFLDWFPDRLDEYERMAMRNDLTIRRTRGIGAMTPEEAIDWGATGPMLRATGYQWDLRKERPYAGYDEFEFDVPVGTRGDCYDRAMVRLEEMRQSVRIVRQCLANMPDGDYKADHRMTTPPPKERTMQDIETLIAHFLTVSWGPVVPPGECEGMVEGTKGLNSYYITSDGGTTSYRTRIRTPSFAHLQMIPFMSRGHMVPDLIAIIASIDFVMADVDR
;
A
#
# COMPACT_ATOMS: atom_id res chain seq x y z
N MET A 1 13.00 -5.75 -18.61
CA MET A 1 12.99 -5.04 -17.32
C MET A 1 12.54 -3.61 -17.54
N VAL A 2 11.75 -3.05 -16.62
CA VAL A 2 11.31 -1.66 -16.68
C VAL A 2 11.70 -1.00 -15.36
N TYR A 3 12.38 0.14 -15.46
CA TYR A 3 12.70 0.98 -14.31
C TYR A 3 11.84 2.24 -14.39
N HIS A 4 11.11 2.53 -13.33
CA HIS A 4 10.37 3.77 -13.17
C HIS A 4 11.16 4.68 -12.24
N LEU A 5 11.63 5.79 -12.74
CA LEU A 5 12.38 6.79 -12.00
C LEU A 5 11.54 8.04 -11.88
N LEU A 6 11.34 8.51 -10.66
CA LEU A 6 10.59 9.73 -10.35
C LEU A 6 11.55 10.75 -9.73
N ALA A 7 11.80 11.85 -10.42
CA ALA A 7 12.44 13.02 -9.84
C ALA A 7 11.37 13.84 -9.10
N LEU A 8 11.70 14.29 -7.90
CA LEU A 8 10.75 15.05 -7.06
C LEU A 8 10.80 16.55 -7.36
N GLU A 9 11.97 17.08 -7.74
CA GLU A 9 12.19 18.49 -8.09
C GLU A 9 13.12 18.65 -9.30
N PRO A 10 12.63 19.16 -10.44
CA PRO A 10 11.21 19.28 -10.80
C PRO A 10 10.59 17.89 -10.98
N VAL A 11 9.30 17.78 -10.73
CA VAL A 11 8.60 16.50 -10.88
C VAL A 11 8.71 16.01 -12.33
N ARG A 12 9.47 14.93 -12.53
CA ARG A 12 9.69 14.29 -13.83
C ARG A 12 9.72 12.79 -13.68
N GLU A 13 9.09 12.10 -14.59
CA GLU A 13 9.10 10.65 -14.66
C GLU A 13 9.88 10.18 -15.87
N ILE A 14 10.77 9.22 -15.66
CA ILE A 14 11.51 8.55 -16.72
C ILE A 14 11.28 7.06 -16.60
N ARG A 15 10.86 6.44 -17.69
CA ARG A 15 10.68 5.00 -17.80
C ARG A 15 11.75 4.40 -18.70
N LEU A 16 12.67 3.65 -18.11
CA LEU A 16 13.74 2.96 -18.85
C LEU A 16 13.32 1.51 -19.08
N LYS A 17 13.34 1.10 -20.35
CA LYS A 17 13.03 -0.27 -20.76
C LYS A 17 14.28 -0.97 -21.25
N VAL A 18 14.63 -2.10 -20.62
CA VAL A 18 15.77 -2.93 -21.00
C VAL A 18 15.24 -4.27 -21.51
N ALA A 19 15.53 -4.58 -22.76
CA ALA A 19 15.21 -5.89 -23.33
C ALA A 19 16.11 -6.96 -22.71
N LEU A 20 15.50 -8.04 -22.23
CA LEU A 20 16.19 -9.18 -21.64
C LEU A 20 16.02 -10.39 -22.59
N THR A 21 17.07 -11.16 -22.79
CA THR A 21 17.08 -12.32 -23.67
C THR A 21 17.60 -13.56 -22.95
N GLY A 22 17.14 -14.74 -23.38
CA GLY A 22 17.52 -16.02 -22.80
C GLY A 22 16.72 -16.42 -21.56
N ASP A 23 16.99 -17.64 -21.07
CA ASP A 23 16.25 -18.24 -19.95
C ASP A 23 16.74 -17.76 -18.59
N SER A 24 17.97 -17.26 -18.50
CA SER A 24 18.61 -16.75 -17.29
C SER A 24 19.16 -15.34 -17.53
N PRO A 25 18.28 -14.34 -17.72
CA PRO A 25 18.71 -12.99 -18.01
C PRO A 25 19.40 -12.34 -16.81
N SER A 26 20.42 -11.52 -17.08
CA SER A 26 21.12 -10.75 -16.05
C SER A 26 21.19 -9.26 -16.39
N LEU A 27 21.34 -8.45 -15.34
CA LEU A 27 21.53 -7.01 -15.39
C LEU A 27 22.52 -6.60 -14.29
N PRO A 28 23.27 -5.50 -14.44
CA PRO A 28 23.97 -4.89 -13.32
C PRO A 28 22.99 -4.44 -12.24
N SER A 29 23.38 -4.65 -10.97
CA SER A 29 22.64 -4.07 -9.83
C SER A 29 22.76 -2.55 -9.82
N ILE A 30 21.71 -1.87 -9.36
CA ILE A 30 21.70 -0.42 -9.10
C ILE A 30 21.54 -0.13 -7.60
N ALA A 31 21.71 -1.13 -6.76
CA ALA A 31 21.60 -0.98 -5.30
C ALA A 31 22.67 -0.05 -4.71
N ASP A 32 23.80 0.14 -5.40
CA ASP A 32 24.84 1.11 -5.03
C ASP A 32 24.45 2.56 -5.35
N LEU A 33 23.47 2.76 -6.24
CA LEU A 33 22.96 4.08 -6.61
C LEU A 33 21.76 4.50 -5.77
N TRP A 34 20.90 3.55 -5.42
CA TRP A 34 19.70 3.74 -4.60
C TRP A 34 19.51 2.57 -3.65
N SER A 35 19.48 2.84 -2.37
CA SER A 35 19.31 1.82 -1.33
C SER A 35 18.01 1.03 -1.48
N ASN A 36 16.93 1.66 -1.92
CA ASN A 36 15.63 1.00 -2.14
C ASN A 36 15.64 -0.03 -3.27
N ALA A 37 16.61 0.01 -4.18
CA ALA A 37 16.72 -0.95 -5.28
C ALA A 37 16.98 -2.37 -4.78
N ASN A 38 17.61 -2.53 -3.62
CA ASN A 38 17.95 -3.83 -3.05
C ASN A 38 16.74 -4.78 -2.99
N TRP A 39 15.66 -4.40 -2.35
CA TRP A 39 14.49 -5.25 -2.25
C TRP A 39 13.74 -5.42 -3.57
N TYR A 40 13.68 -4.39 -4.40
CA TYR A 40 13.04 -4.48 -5.72
C TYR A 40 13.80 -5.41 -6.67
N GLU A 41 15.12 -5.45 -6.61
CA GLU A 41 15.94 -6.39 -7.39
C GLU A 41 15.78 -7.82 -6.87
N ARG A 42 15.75 -8.03 -5.55
CA ARG A 42 15.44 -9.34 -4.96
C ARG A 42 14.05 -9.82 -5.39
N GLU A 43 13.03 -8.95 -5.37
CA GLU A 43 11.68 -9.26 -5.84
C GLU A 43 11.69 -9.64 -7.33
N ALA A 44 12.37 -8.87 -8.16
CA ALA A 44 12.47 -9.17 -9.60
C ALA A 44 13.18 -10.49 -9.87
N TRP A 45 14.21 -10.81 -9.11
CA TRP A 45 14.85 -12.12 -9.18
C TRP A 45 13.94 -13.24 -8.68
N ASP A 46 13.30 -13.06 -7.53
CA ASP A 46 12.42 -14.06 -6.94
C ASP A 46 11.23 -14.37 -7.84
N MET A 47 10.58 -13.36 -8.40
CA MET A 47 9.37 -13.49 -9.20
C MET A 47 9.62 -13.86 -10.68
N PHE A 48 10.74 -13.43 -11.26
CA PHE A 48 11.02 -13.58 -12.70
C PHE A 48 12.32 -14.31 -13.01
N GLY A 49 13.23 -14.45 -12.04
CA GLY A 49 14.55 -15.06 -12.25
C GLY A 49 15.53 -14.16 -13.00
N VAL A 50 15.36 -12.85 -12.94
CA VAL A 50 16.33 -11.87 -13.45
C VAL A 50 17.47 -11.75 -12.44
N ARG A 51 18.69 -12.12 -12.84
CA ARG A 51 19.86 -12.01 -11.97
C ARG A 51 20.42 -10.59 -11.99
N PHE A 52 20.83 -10.10 -10.83
CA PHE A 52 21.47 -8.79 -10.69
C PHE A 52 22.93 -8.95 -10.27
N ASP A 53 23.84 -8.68 -11.21
CA ASP A 53 25.27 -8.81 -10.98
C ASP A 53 25.76 -7.66 -10.10
N GLY A 54 26.50 -8.00 -9.02
CA GLY A 54 26.94 -7.04 -8.01
C GLY A 54 25.94 -6.74 -6.90
N HIS A 55 24.75 -7.37 -6.89
CA HIS A 55 23.80 -7.21 -5.79
C HIS A 55 24.36 -7.74 -4.47
N PRO A 56 24.26 -6.98 -3.36
CA PRO A 56 24.94 -7.34 -2.09
C PRO A 56 24.41 -8.63 -1.46
N ASN A 57 23.13 -8.98 -1.64
CA ASN A 57 22.53 -10.16 -1.05
C ASN A 57 21.31 -10.64 -1.87
N LEU A 58 21.56 -11.24 -3.04
CA LEU A 58 20.50 -11.70 -3.95
C LEU A 58 19.92 -13.02 -3.48
N ARG A 59 18.78 -12.96 -2.80
CA ARG A 59 18.02 -14.11 -2.28
C ARG A 59 16.52 -13.88 -2.40
N ARG A 60 15.73 -14.95 -2.27
CA ARG A 60 14.25 -14.83 -2.26
C ARG A 60 13.79 -13.88 -1.17
N ILE A 61 12.68 -13.21 -1.41
CA ILE A 61 12.12 -12.22 -0.51
C ILE A 61 10.63 -12.47 -0.20
N LEU A 62 9.87 -12.90 -1.20
CA LEU A 62 8.43 -13.19 -1.07
C LEU A 62 8.14 -14.69 -1.02
N MET A 63 8.91 -15.50 -1.74
CA MET A 63 8.75 -16.95 -1.75
C MET A 63 9.65 -17.62 -0.70
N PRO A 64 9.26 -18.79 -0.18
CA PRO A 64 10.13 -19.58 0.68
C PRO A 64 11.47 -19.88 0.03
N PRO A 65 12.57 -20.01 0.79
CA PRO A 65 13.90 -20.32 0.24
C PRO A 65 13.95 -21.58 -0.63
N THR A 66 13.10 -22.57 -0.31
CA THR A 66 12.99 -23.85 -0.98
C THR A 66 12.11 -23.84 -2.23
N TRP A 67 11.45 -22.73 -2.54
CA TRP A 67 10.55 -22.65 -3.69
C TRP A 67 11.29 -22.85 -5.01
N GLU A 68 10.73 -23.69 -5.90
CA GLU A 68 11.26 -23.95 -7.23
C GLU A 68 10.58 -23.08 -8.29
N GLY A 69 11.40 -22.48 -9.17
CA GLY A 69 10.93 -21.63 -10.26
C GLY A 69 10.61 -20.19 -9.83
N HIS A 70 9.93 -19.48 -10.73
CA HIS A 70 9.64 -18.03 -10.61
C HIS A 70 8.17 -17.75 -10.91
N PRO A 71 7.36 -17.40 -9.88
CA PRO A 71 5.89 -17.42 -9.99
C PRO A 71 5.28 -16.51 -11.06
N LEU A 72 5.90 -15.36 -11.38
CA LEU A 72 5.36 -14.43 -12.36
C LEU A 72 5.77 -14.74 -13.80
N ARG A 73 6.59 -15.75 -14.05
CA ARG A 73 6.82 -16.23 -15.42
C ARG A 73 5.55 -16.81 -16.03
N LYS A 74 5.35 -16.64 -17.34
CA LYS A 74 4.13 -17.08 -18.03
C LYS A 74 3.99 -18.62 -18.09
N ASN A 75 5.08 -19.35 -18.00
CA ASN A 75 5.12 -20.82 -17.97
C ASN A 75 5.02 -21.40 -16.56
N HIS A 76 4.92 -20.58 -15.50
CA HIS A 76 4.72 -21.05 -14.13
C HIS A 76 3.25 -21.35 -13.87
N TYR A 77 2.98 -22.36 -13.04
CA TYR A 77 1.62 -22.74 -12.61
C TYR A 77 0.90 -21.56 -11.98
N ALA A 78 -0.40 -21.44 -12.28
CA ALA A 78 -1.19 -20.33 -11.78
C ALA A 78 -2.48 -20.76 -11.09
N ARG A 79 -2.78 -22.07 -11.09
CA ARG A 79 -3.97 -22.65 -10.44
C ARG A 79 -3.56 -23.82 -9.56
N ALA A 80 -4.22 -23.96 -8.42
CA ALA A 80 -4.01 -25.10 -7.53
C ALA A 80 -4.28 -26.45 -8.22
N THR A 81 -5.18 -26.46 -9.22
CA THR A 81 -5.50 -27.66 -10.02
C THR A 81 -4.40 -28.05 -11.02
N GLU A 82 -3.40 -27.20 -11.23
CA GLU A 82 -2.24 -27.47 -12.09
C GLU A 82 -1.07 -28.07 -11.28
N VAL A 83 -1.23 -28.19 -9.98
CA VAL A 83 -0.23 -28.74 -9.04
C VAL A 83 -0.83 -29.96 -8.36
N ASP A 84 -0.03 -30.99 -8.14
CA ASP A 84 -0.46 -32.15 -7.36
C ASP A 84 -0.91 -31.75 -5.95
N PRO A 85 -1.82 -32.52 -5.32
CA PRO A 85 -2.25 -32.25 -3.96
C PRO A 85 -1.04 -32.09 -3.03
N PHE A 86 -1.06 -30.98 -2.28
CA PHE A 86 0.05 -30.63 -1.41
C PHE A 86 0.18 -31.63 -0.26
N SER A 87 1.17 -32.51 -0.35
CA SER A 87 1.62 -33.34 0.75
C SER A 87 3.15 -33.28 0.77
N LEU A 88 3.71 -32.69 1.81
CA LEU A 88 5.16 -32.70 1.97
C LEU A 88 5.61 -34.03 2.59
N PRO A 89 6.50 -34.77 1.93
CA PRO A 89 7.21 -35.88 2.58
C PRO A 89 7.96 -35.39 3.82
N PRO A 90 8.08 -36.17 4.89
CA PRO A 90 8.77 -35.78 6.13
C PRO A 90 10.19 -35.26 5.92
N GLU A 91 10.89 -35.78 4.92
CA GLU A 91 12.24 -35.32 4.53
C GLU A 91 12.22 -33.87 3.99
N ARG A 92 11.22 -33.56 3.16
CA ARG A 92 11.06 -32.22 2.60
C ARG A 92 10.62 -31.21 3.67
N MET A 93 9.78 -31.64 4.62
CA MET A 93 9.42 -30.80 5.79
C MET A 93 10.65 -30.39 6.59
N ARG A 94 11.59 -31.33 6.84
CA ARG A 94 12.85 -31.03 7.54
C ARG A 94 13.73 -30.04 6.77
N VAL A 95 13.84 -30.22 5.45
CA VAL A 95 14.59 -29.28 4.60
C VAL A 95 13.98 -27.88 4.64
N GLU A 96 12.64 -27.78 4.68
CA GLU A 96 11.96 -26.49 4.81
C GLU A 96 12.13 -25.88 6.21
N GLU A 97 12.04 -26.69 7.26
CA GLU A 97 12.32 -26.24 8.64
C GLU A 97 13.75 -25.70 8.78
N ASP A 98 14.74 -26.44 8.23
CA ASP A 98 16.14 -25.99 8.24
C ASP A 98 16.36 -24.71 7.43
N ALA A 99 15.65 -24.55 6.30
CA ALA A 99 15.74 -23.37 5.46
C ALA A 99 15.10 -22.12 6.11
N LEU A 100 14.12 -22.31 7.00
CA LEU A 100 13.49 -21.24 7.77
C LEU A 100 14.31 -20.81 9.00
N GLN A 101 15.34 -21.60 9.40
CA GLN A 101 16.23 -21.20 10.48
C GLN A 101 17.07 -20.00 10.06
N PHE A 102 17.11 -19.00 10.93
CA PHE A 102 17.93 -17.83 10.70
C PHE A 102 19.42 -18.17 10.87
N LYS A 103 20.19 -17.90 9.83
CA LYS A 103 21.64 -18.08 9.82
C LYS A 103 22.31 -16.70 9.72
N PRO A 104 22.82 -16.15 10.83
CA PRO A 104 23.39 -14.79 10.87
C PRO A 104 24.46 -14.54 9.82
N GLU A 105 25.28 -15.55 9.57
CA GLU A 105 26.41 -15.49 8.64
C GLU A 105 25.98 -15.18 7.20
N GLU A 106 24.79 -15.65 6.81
CA GLU A 106 24.21 -15.39 5.49
C GLU A 106 23.79 -13.94 5.30
N TRP A 107 23.67 -13.19 6.40
CA TRP A 107 23.34 -11.76 6.45
C TRP A 107 24.52 -10.88 6.81
N GLY A 108 25.75 -11.45 6.83
CA GLY A 108 26.98 -10.74 7.22
C GLY A 108 27.07 -10.43 8.70
N MET A 109 26.23 -11.07 9.53
CA MET A 109 26.24 -10.91 10.98
C MET A 109 27.16 -11.94 11.64
N LYS A 110 27.82 -11.57 12.74
CA LYS A 110 28.66 -12.46 13.54
C LYS A 110 27.89 -12.94 14.75
N ARG A 111 28.22 -14.14 15.26
CA ARG A 111 27.63 -14.68 16.50
C ARG A 111 28.36 -14.18 17.75
N GLU A 112 29.62 -13.88 17.59
CA GLU A 112 30.55 -13.55 18.70
C GLU A 112 31.36 -12.31 18.35
N SER A 113 31.69 -11.51 19.38
CA SER A 113 32.76 -10.52 19.36
C SER A 113 33.98 -11.07 20.11
N ASP A 114 35.05 -10.30 20.20
CA ASP A 114 36.26 -10.68 20.95
C ASP A 114 35.98 -10.87 22.46
N ASP A 115 34.92 -10.23 22.98
CA ASP A 115 34.61 -10.18 24.42
C ASP A 115 33.28 -10.78 24.83
N SER A 116 32.34 -11.03 23.87
CA SER A 116 30.98 -11.46 24.18
C SER A 116 30.26 -12.19 23.01
N GLU A 117 29.29 -13.04 23.36
CA GLU A 117 28.34 -13.59 22.42
C GLU A 117 27.21 -12.60 22.17
N PHE A 118 26.82 -12.42 20.89
CA PHE A 118 25.68 -11.60 20.52
C PHE A 118 24.37 -12.36 20.69
N MET A 119 23.36 -11.68 21.21
CA MET A 119 22.02 -12.24 21.30
C MET A 119 21.24 -11.97 20.01
N PHE A 120 20.51 -12.98 19.51
CA PHE A 120 19.57 -12.83 18.39
C PHE A 120 18.15 -12.92 18.90
N LEU A 121 17.43 -11.80 18.79
CA LEU A 121 16.02 -11.69 19.19
C LEU A 121 15.11 -11.82 17.97
N ASN A 122 14.21 -12.82 17.98
CA ASN A 122 13.16 -12.96 16.99
C ASN A 122 11.88 -12.25 17.46
N LEU A 123 11.44 -11.26 16.72
CA LEU A 123 10.13 -10.62 16.85
C LEU A 123 9.24 -11.08 15.69
N GLY A 124 8.23 -11.89 15.98
CA GLY A 124 7.34 -12.49 14.97
C GLY A 124 7.80 -13.87 14.47
N PRO A 125 7.09 -14.45 13.46
CA PRO A 125 6.02 -13.84 12.65
C PRO A 125 4.66 -13.68 13.38
N ASN A 126 4.50 -14.21 14.58
CA ASN A 126 3.29 -14.09 15.38
C ASN A 126 3.60 -13.35 16.70
N HIS A 127 3.72 -12.04 16.61
CA HIS A 127 4.01 -11.16 17.74
C HIS A 127 3.11 -9.92 17.69
N PRO A 128 2.50 -9.49 18.82
CA PRO A 128 1.54 -8.37 18.84
C PRO A 128 2.08 -7.05 18.27
N SER A 129 3.35 -6.75 18.55
CA SER A 129 3.98 -5.47 18.17
C SER A 129 4.53 -5.41 16.74
N VAL A 130 4.36 -6.44 15.93
CA VAL A 130 4.82 -6.45 14.52
C VAL A 130 3.69 -6.20 13.51
N HIS A 131 2.49 -5.86 13.96
CA HIS A 131 1.34 -5.45 13.15
C HIS A 131 1.04 -6.34 11.93
N GLY A 132 0.98 -7.66 12.15
CA GLY A 132 0.69 -8.64 11.12
C GLY A 132 1.68 -9.81 11.13
N VAL A 133 1.69 -10.59 10.06
CA VAL A 133 2.58 -11.76 9.92
C VAL A 133 3.93 -11.29 9.39
N PHE A 134 4.74 -10.72 10.28
CA PHE A 134 6.02 -10.10 10.01
C PHE A 134 7.07 -10.56 11.01
N ARG A 135 8.27 -10.87 10.55
CA ARG A 135 9.37 -11.27 11.40
C ARG A 135 10.52 -10.27 11.29
N VAL A 136 11.08 -9.89 12.42
CA VAL A 136 12.34 -9.14 12.48
C VAL A 136 13.29 -9.91 13.37
N VAL A 137 14.48 -10.19 12.86
CA VAL A 137 15.57 -10.77 13.67
C VAL A 137 16.53 -9.64 13.98
N ALA A 138 16.63 -9.28 15.26
CA ALA A 138 17.56 -8.27 15.74
C ALA A 138 18.80 -8.91 16.37
N GLN A 139 19.98 -8.45 15.98
CA GLN A 139 21.24 -8.75 16.63
C GLN A 139 21.49 -7.71 17.73
N LEU A 140 21.71 -8.18 18.95
CA LEU A 140 21.83 -7.34 20.12
C LEU A 140 23.22 -7.51 20.78
N ASP A 141 23.76 -6.38 21.25
CA ASP A 141 24.84 -6.33 22.23
C ASP A 141 24.26 -5.74 23.53
N GLY A 142 24.01 -6.59 24.51
CA GLY A 142 23.16 -6.23 25.65
C GLY A 142 21.74 -5.86 25.19
N GLU A 143 21.32 -4.59 25.32
CA GLU A 143 20.02 -4.07 24.87
C GLU A 143 20.13 -3.23 23.58
N GLU A 144 21.34 -2.95 23.10
CA GLU A 144 21.58 -2.15 21.91
C GLU A 144 21.47 -3.00 20.63
N ILE A 145 20.78 -2.48 19.63
CA ILE A 145 20.60 -3.12 18.33
C ILE A 145 21.80 -2.80 17.43
N LEU A 146 22.58 -3.81 17.09
CA LEU A 146 23.68 -3.71 16.13
C LEU A 146 23.20 -3.84 14.70
N GLY A 147 22.17 -4.62 14.48
CA GLY A 147 21.57 -4.86 13.17
C GLY A 147 20.22 -5.52 13.30
N ALA A 148 19.43 -5.42 12.24
CA ALA A 148 18.13 -6.06 12.15
C ALA A 148 17.90 -6.63 10.75
N VAL A 149 17.18 -7.74 10.65
CA VAL A 149 16.79 -8.35 9.38
C VAL A 149 15.29 -8.50 9.36
N PRO A 150 14.58 -7.69 8.58
CA PRO A 150 13.16 -7.89 8.32
C PRO A 150 12.98 -9.07 7.35
N ASP A 151 12.09 -9.98 7.70
CA ASP A 151 11.74 -11.18 6.95
C ASP A 151 10.25 -11.10 6.59
N ILE A 152 9.94 -11.07 5.31
CA ILE A 152 8.61 -10.85 4.72
C ILE A 152 8.21 -12.05 3.84
N GLY A 153 7.04 -12.01 3.21
CA GLY A 153 6.55 -13.07 2.35
C GLY A 153 5.49 -13.96 3.00
N TYR A 154 5.32 -13.91 4.31
CA TYR A 154 4.33 -14.73 5.03
C TYR A 154 2.88 -14.44 4.63
N HIS A 155 2.62 -13.28 4.05
CA HIS A 155 1.31 -12.86 3.55
C HIS A 155 1.26 -12.75 2.02
N HIS A 156 2.26 -13.29 1.32
CA HIS A 156 2.28 -13.29 -0.14
C HIS A 156 1.20 -14.20 -0.71
N ARG A 157 0.34 -13.66 -1.53
CA ARG A 157 -0.82 -14.36 -2.11
C ARG A 157 -0.93 -14.21 -3.63
N GLY A 158 0.13 -13.74 -4.27
CA GLY A 158 0.23 -13.66 -5.73
C GLY A 158 -0.76 -12.69 -6.36
N ALA A 159 -1.01 -11.53 -5.74
CA ALA A 159 -1.97 -10.53 -6.24
C ALA A 159 -1.69 -10.12 -7.69
N GLU A 160 -0.42 -9.95 -8.06
CA GLU A 160 -0.03 -9.60 -9.42
C GLU A 160 -0.31 -10.76 -10.41
N LYS A 161 -0.14 -12.01 -10.00
CA LYS A 161 -0.48 -13.17 -10.82
C LYS A 161 -1.98 -13.32 -11.00
N MET A 162 -2.76 -13.04 -9.95
CA MET A 162 -4.22 -12.99 -10.04
C MET A 162 -4.69 -11.91 -11.01
N GLY A 163 -4.02 -10.75 -11.06
CA GLY A 163 -4.30 -9.69 -12.03
C GLY A 163 -4.18 -10.15 -13.48
N GLU A 164 -3.30 -11.11 -13.78
CA GLU A 164 -3.16 -11.69 -15.11
C GLU A 164 -4.26 -12.73 -15.45
N ARG A 165 -5.02 -13.20 -14.45
CA ARG A 165 -6.03 -14.25 -14.58
C ARG A 165 -7.45 -13.76 -14.48
N GLN A 166 -7.67 -12.68 -13.75
CA GLN A 166 -8.98 -12.04 -13.60
C GLN A 166 -9.24 -11.08 -14.74
N THR A 167 -10.50 -10.93 -15.12
CA THR A 167 -10.89 -9.87 -16.05
C THR A 167 -10.75 -8.50 -15.38
N TRP A 168 -10.65 -7.44 -16.19
CA TRP A 168 -10.43 -6.09 -15.69
C TRP A 168 -11.38 -5.67 -14.57
N HIS A 169 -12.66 -5.96 -14.68
CA HIS A 169 -13.64 -5.58 -13.66
C HIS A 169 -13.70 -6.54 -12.48
N THR A 170 -13.40 -7.85 -12.68
CA THR A 170 -13.41 -8.82 -11.58
C THR A 170 -12.14 -8.75 -10.71
N TYR A 171 -11.10 -8.07 -11.17
CA TYR A 171 -9.90 -7.83 -10.38
C TYR A 171 -10.05 -6.68 -9.37
N ILE A 172 -10.97 -5.73 -9.59
CA ILE A 172 -11.18 -4.58 -8.68
C ILE A 172 -11.29 -5.00 -7.20
N PRO A 173 -12.09 -6.02 -6.81
CA PRO A 173 -12.16 -6.44 -5.42
C PRO A 173 -10.82 -6.90 -4.79
N TYR A 174 -9.87 -7.34 -5.60
CA TYR A 174 -8.55 -7.71 -5.09
C TYR A 174 -7.68 -6.51 -4.74
N THR A 175 -7.90 -5.38 -5.41
CA THR A 175 -7.15 -4.15 -5.16
C THR A 175 -7.41 -3.61 -3.75
N ASP A 176 -8.65 -3.64 -3.25
CA ASP A 176 -9.01 -3.22 -1.89
C ASP A 176 -8.20 -3.92 -0.81
N ARG A 177 -7.80 -5.17 -1.08
CA ARG A 177 -7.15 -6.05 -0.14
C ARG A 177 -5.63 -5.91 -0.16
N VAL A 178 -5.10 -5.07 -1.03
CA VAL A 178 -3.65 -4.75 -1.05
C VAL A 178 -3.33 -3.93 0.20
N ASP A 179 -4.02 -2.82 0.43
CA ASP A 179 -4.02 -2.14 1.73
C ASP A 179 -5.45 -2.13 2.28
N TYR A 180 -5.78 -3.08 3.15
CA TYR A 180 -7.13 -3.23 3.69
C TYR A 180 -7.59 -2.06 4.56
N LEU A 181 -6.71 -1.13 4.93
CA LEU A 181 -7.07 0.11 5.63
C LEU A 181 -7.34 1.26 4.68
N GLY A 182 -6.72 1.24 3.50
CA GLY A 182 -6.91 2.25 2.46
C GLY A 182 -8.18 2.05 1.61
N GLY A 183 -8.72 0.82 1.57
CA GLY A 183 -9.96 0.49 0.86
C GLY A 183 -10.01 1.05 -0.56
N VAL A 184 -11.00 1.90 -0.84
CA VAL A 184 -11.21 2.50 -2.18
C VAL A 184 -10.01 3.26 -2.76
N MET A 185 -9.08 3.70 -1.91
CA MET A 185 -7.85 4.36 -2.39
C MET A 185 -6.94 3.43 -3.16
N ASN A 186 -7.07 2.11 -2.97
CA ASN A 186 -6.31 1.12 -3.74
C ASN A 186 -7.01 0.76 -5.05
N GLU A 187 -8.35 0.93 -5.13
CA GLU A 187 -9.09 0.79 -6.37
C GLU A 187 -8.75 1.91 -7.34
N LEU A 188 -8.60 3.12 -6.83
CA LEU A 188 -8.48 4.34 -7.61
C LEU A 188 -7.35 4.30 -8.65
N PRO A 189 -6.09 3.97 -8.32
CA PRO A 189 -5.01 3.96 -9.30
C PRO A 189 -5.22 2.90 -10.38
N TYR A 190 -5.86 1.78 -10.03
CA TYR A 190 -6.18 0.72 -10.98
C TYR A 190 -7.25 1.15 -11.99
N VAL A 191 -8.37 1.71 -11.50
CA VAL A 191 -9.46 2.14 -12.41
C VAL A 191 -9.04 3.34 -13.24
N MET A 192 -8.25 4.29 -12.70
CA MET A 192 -7.72 5.44 -13.46
C MET A 192 -6.80 5.00 -14.61
N ALA A 193 -5.92 4.01 -14.39
CA ALA A 193 -5.08 3.48 -15.45
C ALA A 193 -5.92 2.87 -16.58
N LEU A 194 -6.99 2.16 -16.26
CA LEU A 194 -7.90 1.57 -17.26
C LEU A 194 -8.75 2.62 -17.97
N GLU A 195 -9.23 3.62 -17.24
CA GLU A 195 -9.98 4.76 -17.81
C GLU A 195 -9.12 5.51 -18.83
N GLN A 196 -7.85 5.73 -18.52
CA GLN A 196 -6.91 6.36 -19.47
C GLN A 196 -6.68 5.48 -20.71
N MET A 197 -6.54 4.14 -20.54
CA MET A 197 -6.36 3.23 -21.68
C MET A 197 -7.60 3.11 -22.58
N LEU A 198 -8.78 3.32 -22.01
CA LEU A 198 -10.08 3.22 -22.69
C LEU A 198 -10.61 4.58 -23.16
N ASP A 199 -9.87 5.68 -22.88
CA ASP A 199 -10.30 7.06 -23.16
C ASP A 199 -11.68 7.39 -22.58
N ILE A 200 -11.89 7.03 -21.31
CA ILE A 200 -13.16 7.24 -20.59
C ILE A 200 -13.05 8.48 -19.73
N GLU A 201 -13.89 9.47 -19.98
CA GLU A 201 -14.06 10.62 -19.10
C GLU A 201 -15.04 10.30 -17.96
N VAL A 202 -14.55 10.45 -16.73
CA VAL A 202 -15.32 10.20 -15.51
C VAL A 202 -16.21 11.40 -15.20
N PRO A 203 -17.54 11.22 -15.00
CA PRO A 203 -18.44 12.30 -14.66
C PRO A 203 -18.02 13.08 -13.41
N PRO A 204 -18.24 14.41 -13.35
CA PRO A 204 -17.83 15.25 -12.22
C PRO A 204 -18.36 14.77 -10.87
N ARG A 205 -19.61 14.32 -10.81
CA ARG A 205 -20.21 13.74 -9.59
C ARG A 205 -19.44 12.53 -9.09
N ALA A 206 -19.08 11.62 -9.98
CA ALA A 206 -18.30 10.44 -9.62
C ALA A 206 -16.89 10.83 -9.16
N ARG A 207 -16.25 11.79 -9.81
CA ARG A 207 -14.91 12.28 -9.49
C ARG A 207 -14.86 12.88 -8.08
N ILE A 208 -15.76 13.80 -7.75
CA ILE A 208 -15.84 14.42 -6.41
C ILE A 208 -16.21 13.37 -5.34
N SER A 209 -17.09 12.42 -5.65
CA SER A 209 -17.43 11.33 -4.73
C SER A 209 -16.25 10.43 -4.44
N ARG A 210 -15.39 10.14 -5.44
CA ARG A 210 -14.15 9.37 -5.26
C ARG A 210 -13.17 10.08 -4.32
N VAL A 211 -13.00 11.40 -4.48
CA VAL A 211 -12.16 12.21 -3.57
C VAL A 211 -12.71 12.16 -2.15
N MET A 212 -14.01 12.40 -1.97
CA MET A 212 -14.67 12.37 -0.67
C MET A 212 -14.46 11.02 0.05
N LEU A 213 -14.74 9.93 -0.63
CA LEU A 213 -14.57 8.59 -0.06
C LEU A 213 -13.10 8.29 0.26
N SER A 214 -12.18 8.65 -0.62
CA SER A 214 -10.74 8.48 -0.39
C SER A 214 -10.29 9.20 0.89
N GLU A 215 -10.71 10.43 1.11
CA GLU A 215 -10.34 11.18 2.31
C GLU A 215 -11.03 10.65 3.58
N LEU A 216 -12.24 10.10 3.49
CA LEU A 216 -12.86 9.39 4.62
C LEU A 216 -12.09 8.12 4.98
N PHE A 217 -11.61 7.37 3.99
CA PHE A 217 -10.74 6.21 4.22
C PHE A 217 -9.37 6.63 4.80
N ARG A 218 -8.82 7.76 4.40
CA ARG A 218 -7.60 8.31 5.01
C ARG A 218 -7.79 8.60 6.49
N ILE A 219 -8.88 9.27 6.87
CA ILE A 219 -9.21 9.50 8.28
C ILE A 219 -9.30 8.18 9.04
N MET A 220 -10.00 7.21 8.48
CA MET A 220 -10.22 5.91 9.09
C MET A 220 -8.92 5.12 9.30
N SER A 221 -8.01 5.17 8.33
CA SER A 221 -6.69 4.54 8.42
C SER A 221 -5.80 5.21 9.48
N HIS A 222 -5.77 6.54 9.49
CA HIS A 222 -4.94 7.29 10.45
C HIS A 222 -5.46 7.19 11.90
N LEU A 223 -6.78 7.06 12.11
CA LEU A 223 -7.33 6.76 13.44
C LEU A 223 -6.87 5.40 13.94
N LEU A 224 -6.86 4.38 13.08
CA LEU A 224 -6.33 3.07 13.45
C LEU A 224 -4.84 3.16 13.77
N PHE A 225 -4.06 3.75 12.86
CA PHE A 225 -2.62 3.95 13.06
C PHE A 225 -2.33 4.60 14.41
N LEU A 226 -2.93 5.75 14.68
CA LEU A 226 -2.64 6.52 15.87
C LEU A 226 -3.01 5.73 17.15
N GLY A 227 -4.12 5.00 17.13
CA GLY A 227 -4.54 4.15 18.24
C GLY A 227 -3.56 3.02 18.54
N THR A 228 -3.15 2.27 17.53
CA THR A 228 -2.22 1.14 17.67
C THR A 228 -0.80 1.61 17.98
N PHE A 229 -0.32 2.67 17.35
CA PHE A 229 0.97 3.28 17.63
C PHE A 229 1.10 3.71 19.11
N LEU A 230 0.08 4.36 19.65
CA LEU A 230 0.06 4.76 21.07
C LEU A 230 0.02 3.56 22.00
N GLN A 231 -0.69 2.50 21.63
CA GLN A 231 -0.71 1.24 22.39
C GLN A 231 0.69 0.62 22.47
N ASP A 232 1.42 0.56 21.36
CA ASP A 232 2.74 -0.06 21.31
C ASP A 232 3.80 0.70 22.11
N ILE A 233 3.67 2.00 22.23
CA ILE A 233 4.56 2.80 23.10
C ILE A 233 4.12 2.85 24.56
N GLY A 234 3.02 2.15 24.94
CA GLY A 234 2.53 2.00 26.32
C GLY A 234 1.28 2.81 26.66
N GLY A 235 0.69 3.54 25.70
CA GLY A 235 -0.54 4.31 25.89
C GLY A 235 -1.80 3.51 25.54
N MET A 236 -2.32 2.68 26.45
CA MET A 236 -3.43 1.75 26.17
C MET A 236 -4.80 2.40 25.92
N SER A 237 -5.11 3.52 26.59
CA SER A 237 -6.49 4.06 26.55
C SER A 237 -6.89 4.71 25.22
N PRO A 238 -6.02 5.42 24.51
CA PRO A 238 -6.41 6.13 23.29
C PRO A 238 -6.99 5.24 22.18
N ILE A 239 -6.51 3.98 22.06
CA ILE A 239 -7.00 3.05 21.04
C ILE A 239 -8.51 2.83 21.12
N PHE A 240 -9.08 2.69 22.33
CA PHE A 240 -10.51 2.44 22.50
C PHE A 240 -11.37 3.62 22.03
N TYR A 241 -10.92 4.85 22.30
CA TYR A 241 -11.61 6.05 21.83
C TYR A 241 -11.52 6.19 20.30
N MET A 242 -10.32 6.02 19.74
CA MET A 242 -10.10 6.14 18.30
C MET A 242 -10.86 5.06 17.52
N PHE A 243 -10.96 3.84 18.02
CA PHE A 243 -11.76 2.79 17.39
C PHE A 243 -13.26 3.06 17.49
N THR A 244 -13.73 3.65 18.60
CA THR A 244 -15.13 4.08 18.74
C THR A 244 -15.44 5.19 17.73
N ASP A 245 -14.54 6.16 17.56
CA ASP A 245 -14.73 7.26 16.64
C ASP A 245 -14.63 6.82 15.18
N ARG A 246 -13.73 5.86 14.88
CA ARG A 246 -13.63 5.20 13.58
C ARG A 246 -14.93 4.52 13.18
N GLN A 247 -15.72 4.00 14.14
CA GLN A 247 -17.03 3.42 13.87
C GLN A 247 -17.98 4.40 13.17
N LYS A 248 -17.93 5.68 13.50
CA LYS A 248 -18.77 6.70 12.83
C LYS A 248 -18.45 6.85 11.34
N VAL A 249 -17.16 6.71 10.97
CA VAL A 249 -16.78 6.70 9.56
C VAL A 249 -17.28 5.44 8.86
N TYR A 250 -17.19 4.28 9.54
CA TYR A 250 -17.76 3.04 9.01
C TYR A 250 -19.26 3.15 8.74
N ASP A 251 -20.02 3.82 9.63
CA ASP A 251 -21.48 3.99 9.45
C ASP A 251 -21.81 4.85 8.20
N ILE A 252 -20.90 5.76 7.83
CA ILE A 252 -21.00 6.54 6.58
C ILE A 252 -20.65 5.65 5.38
N ILE A 253 -19.50 4.97 5.43
CA ILE A 253 -19.03 4.11 4.34
C ILE A 253 -20.03 2.97 4.07
N GLU A 254 -20.53 2.33 5.10
CA GLU A 254 -21.54 1.28 4.99
C GLU A 254 -22.83 1.80 4.36
N ALA A 255 -23.27 2.99 4.75
CA ALA A 255 -24.47 3.61 4.17
C ALA A 255 -24.29 3.94 2.67
N ILE A 256 -23.09 4.36 2.25
CA ILE A 256 -22.82 4.74 0.85
C ILE A 256 -22.45 3.52 0.01
N CYS A 257 -21.52 2.69 0.49
CA CYS A 257 -20.92 1.62 -0.30
C CYS A 257 -21.59 0.25 -0.08
N GLY A 258 -22.40 0.11 0.96
CA GLY A 258 -23.00 -1.18 1.35
C GLY A 258 -22.03 -2.15 2.02
N PHE A 259 -20.80 -1.73 2.28
CA PHE A 259 -19.74 -2.53 2.92
C PHE A 259 -18.79 -1.66 3.73
N ARG A 260 -18.16 -2.22 4.78
CA ARG A 260 -17.39 -1.45 5.75
C ARG A 260 -15.92 -1.24 5.38
N MET A 261 -15.20 -2.28 4.93
CA MET A 261 -13.73 -2.25 4.72
C MET A 261 -13.32 -2.41 3.27
N HIS A 262 -13.96 -3.30 2.51
CA HIS A 262 -13.58 -3.68 1.14
C HIS A 262 -14.77 -3.50 0.21
N PRO A 263 -15.14 -2.24 -0.09
CA PRO A 263 -16.39 -1.95 -0.75
C PRO A 263 -16.40 -2.30 -2.23
N ALA A 264 -15.25 -2.42 -2.88
CA ALA A 264 -15.14 -2.58 -4.33
C ALA A 264 -16.08 -1.60 -5.05
N TYR A 265 -16.06 -0.34 -4.62
CA TYR A 265 -17.07 0.65 -4.97
C TYR A 265 -16.74 1.47 -6.20
N PHE A 266 -15.44 1.78 -6.40
CA PHE A 266 -15.01 2.43 -7.63
C PHE A 266 -15.03 1.43 -8.77
N ARG A 267 -15.58 1.87 -9.89
CA ARG A 267 -15.69 1.09 -11.12
C ARG A 267 -15.03 1.84 -12.26
N ILE A 268 -14.65 1.14 -13.30
CA ILE A 268 -14.13 1.76 -14.52
C ILE A 268 -15.24 2.69 -15.06
N GLY A 269 -14.94 3.97 -15.17
CA GLY A 269 -15.86 5.02 -15.61
C GLY A 269 -16.72 5.63 -14.50
N GLY A 270 -16.52 5.30 -13.21
CA GLY A 270 -17.30 5.93 -12.13
C GLY A 270 -17.40 5.12 -10.85
N MET A 271 -18.61 4.94 -10.34
CA MET A 271 -18.94 4.24 -9.11
C MET A 271 -19.92 3.08 -9.34
N ALA A 272 -20.03 2.17 -8.38
CA ALA A 272 -20.94 1.04 -8.44
C ALA A 272 -22.42 1.48 -8.38
N MET A 273 -22.72 2.47 -7.55
CA MET A 273 -24.04 3.06 -7.33
C MET A 273 -23.91 4.56 -7.04
N ASP A 274 -24.99 5.30 -7.18
CA ASP A 274 -25.05 6.70 -6.76
C ASP A 274 -25.08 6.82 -5.23
N LEU A 275 -24.82 8.02 -4.74
CA LEU A 275 -24.89 8.35 -3.32
C LEU A 275 -26.35 8.24 -2.83
N PRO A 276 -26.64 7.52 -1.74
CA PRO A 276 -27.99 7.29 -1.25
C PRO A 276 -28.58 8.56 -0.62
N ALA A 277 -29.91 8.66 -0.58
CA ALA A 277 -30.57 9.79 0.06
C ALA A 277 -30.12 9.97 1.52
N GLY A 278 -29.78 11.21 1.92
CA GLY A 278 -29.35 11.56 3.28
C GLY A 278 -27.88 11.23 3.63
N TRP A 279 -27.08 10.86 2.65
CA TRP A 279 -25.64 10.65 2.83
C TRP A 279 -24.95 11.94 3.32
N ASP A 280 -25.32 13.09 2.77
CA ASP A 280 -24.78 14.41 3.08
C ASP A 280 -24.97 14.80 4.54
N ARG A 281 -26.13 14.47 5.13
CA ARG A 281 -26.40 14.71 6.54
C ARG A 281 -25.45 13.92 7.43
N LYS A 282 -25.25 12.63 7.18
CA LYS A 282 -24.35 11.79 7.96
C LYS A 282 -22.90 12.30 7.90
N VAL A 283 -22.44 12.66 6.71
CA VAL A 283 -21.09 13.21 6.52
C VAL A 283 -20.97 14.56 7.25
N ARG A 284 -21.96 15.46 7.15
CA ARG A 284 -21.96 16.75 7.82
C ARG A 284 -21.91 16.62 9.33
N GLU A 285 -22.75 15.77 9.91
CA GLU A 285 -22.76 15.48 11.36
C GLU A 285 -21.39 14.99 11.85
N PHE A 286 -20.72 14.14 11.06
CA PHE A 286 -19.36 13.68 11.38
C PHE A 286 -18.34 14.81 11.30
N LEU A 287 -18.35 15.63 10.25
CA LEU A 287 -17.40 16.71 10.04
C LEU A 287 -17.54 17.84 11.08
N ASP A 288 -18.75 18.06 11.61
CA ASP A 288 -18.97 19.06 12.66
C ASP A 288 -18.48 18.58 14.03
N TRP A 289 -18.51 17.27 14.26
CA TRP A 289 -18.10 16.66 15.52
C TRP A 289 -16.61 16.29 15.60
N PHE A 290 -16.01 15.84 14.49
CA PHE A 290 -14.69 15.22 14.48
C PHE A 290 -13.51 16.17 14.78
N PRO A 291 -13.49 17.45 14.39
CA PRO A 291 -12.39 18.38 14.71
C PRO A 291 -12.10 18.48 16.21
N ASP A 292 -13.13 18.57 17.06
CA ASP A 292 -12.98 18.62 18.52
C ASP A 292 -12.31 17.34 19.06
N ARG A 293 -12.59 16.19 18.43
CA ARG A 293 -11.95 14.91 18.76
C ARG A 293 -10.47 14.90 18.38
N LEU A 294 -10.09 15.47 17.24
CA LEU A 294 -8.68 15.58 16.84
C LEU A 294 -7.89 16.46 17.83
N ASP A 295 -8.46 17.56 18.29
CA ASP A 295 -7.85 18.42 19.30
C ASP A 295 -7.71 17.71 20.65
N GLU A 296 -8.70 16.90 21.01
CA GLU A 296 -8.62 16.07 22.21
C GLU A 296 -7.51 15.02 22.09
N TYR A 297 -7.37 14.33 20.94
CA TYR A 297 -6.31 13.35 20.71
C TYR A 297 -4.93 13.98 20.73
N GLU A 298 -4.76 15.14 20.11
CA GLU A 298 -3.49 15.87 20.19
C GLU A 298 -3.12 16.19 21.64
N ARG A 299 -4.05 16.76 22.40
CA ARG A 299 -3.82 17.17 23.79
C ARG A 299 -3.59 15.96 24.72
N MET A 300 -4.43 14.93 24.61
CA MET A 300 -4.41 13.77 25.51
C MET A 300 -3.26 12.81 25.21
N ALA A 301 -3.01 12.56 23.93
CA ALA A 301 -2.11 11.52 23.48
C ALA A 301 -0.78 12.06 22.98
N MET A 302 -0.78 12.97 22.00
CA MET A 302 0.47 13.40 21.37
C MET A 302 1.28 14.36 22.22
N ARG A 303 0.62 15.24 22.99
CA ARG A 303 1.31 16.13 23.95
C ARG A 303 1.59 15.49 25.30
N ASN A 304 1.34 14.18 25.45
CA ASN A 304 1.66 13.44 26.66
C ASN A 304 3.18 13.22 26.76
N ASP A 305 3.71 13.38 27.99
CA ASP A 305 5.14 13.27 28.26
C ASP A 305 5.69 11.86 27.92
N LEU A 306 4.90 10.81 28.15
CA LEU A 306 5.26 9.45 27.76
C LEU A 306 5.44 9.34 26.24
N THR A 307 4.50 9.81 25.46
CA THR A 307 4.56 9.78 23.99
C THR A 307 5.79 10.54 23.50
N ILE A 308 6.00 11.74 24.01
CA ILE A 308 7.12 12.59 23.61
C ILE A 308 8.46 11.90 23.88
N ARG A 309 8.65 11.34 25.10
CA ARG A 309 9.91 10.69 25.50
C ARG A 309 10.17 9.39 24.75
N ARG A 310 9.09 8.67 24.36
CA ARG A 310 9.19 7.38 23.66
C ARG A 310 9.33 7.50 22.15
N THR A 311 9.22 8.70 21.58
CA THR A 311 9.13 8.86 20.12
C THR A 311 10.03 9.96 19.54
N ARG A 312 10.33 11.01 20.30
CA ARG A 312 11.23 12.08 19.83
C ARG A 312 12.65 11.63 19.71
N GLY A 313 13.26 11.89 18.54
CA GLY A 313 14.64 11.51 18.22
C GLY A 313 14.83 10.02 17.95
N ILE A 314 13.76 9.20 17.98
CA ILE A 314 13.83 7.76 17.73
C ILE A 314 13.52 7.49 16.26
N GLY A 315 14.42 6.71 15.61
CA GLY A 315 14.32 6.35 14.19
C GLY A 315 14.23 7.59 13.28
N ALA A 316 14.98 8.63 13.61
CA ALA A 316 15.07 9.85 12.81
C ALA A 316 15.81 9.60 11.50
N MET A 317 15.43 10.32 10.44
CA MET A 317 16.11 10.31 9.15
C MET A 317 16.02 11.66 8.47
N THR A 318 17.02 11.94 7.63
CA THR A 318 17.06 13.15 6.81
C THR A 318 16.19 12.99 5.55
N PRO A 319 15.85 14.10 4.87
CA PRO A 319 15.14 14.04 3.59
C PRO A 319 15.89 13.20 2.53
N GLU A 320 17.22 13.36 2.45
CA GLU A 320 18.08 12.68 1.49
C GLU A 320 18.07 11.16 1.73
N GLU A 321 18.21 10.74 2.98
CA GLU A 321 18.10 9.32 3.37
C GLU A 321 16.72 8.76 3.04
N ALA A 322 15.65 9.50 3.36
CA ALA A 322 14.29 9.07 3.04
C ALA A 322 14.07 8.88 1.53
N ILE A 323 14.62 9.76 0.70
CA ILE A 323 14.53 9.67 -0.77
C ILE A 323 15.36 8.49 -1.28
N ASP A 324 16.57 8.27 -0.79
CA ASP A 324 17.44 7.16 -1.19
C ASP A 324 16.78 5.79 -0.91
N TRP A 325 16.12 5.68 0.22
CA TRP A 325 15.35 4.48 0.58
C TRP A 325 13.96 4.40 -0.09
N GLY A 326 13.56 5.40 -0.87
CA GLY A 326 12.27 5.43 -1.58
C GLY A 326 11.06 5.65 -0.69
N ALA A 327 11.24 6.34 0.45
CA ALA A 327 10.15 6.75 1.32
C ALA A 327 9.21 7.72 0.60
N THR A 328 7.93 7.57 0.84
CA THR A 328 6.87 8.44 0.29
C THR A 328 5.81 8.72 1.35
N GLY A 329 4.90 9.64 1.07
CA GLY A 329 3.80 9.94 1.99
C GLY A 329 4.24 10.51 3.33
N PRO A 330 3.55 10.17 4.43
CA PRO A 330 3.87 10.65 5.76
C PRO A 330 5.29 10.36 6.23
N MET A 331 5.91 9.28 5.73
CA MET A 331 7.31 8.94 6.05
C MET A 331 8.27 10.00 5.51
N LEU A 332 8.11 10.42 4.24
CA LEU A 332 8.90 11.47 3.63
C LEU A 332 8.57 12.85 4.22
N ARG A 333 7.27 13.17 4.36
CA ARG A 333 6.83 14.48 4.88
C ARG A 333 7.27 14.72 6.33
N ALA A 334 7.43 13.67 7.15
CA ALA A 334 7.95 13.79 8.51
C ALA A 334 9.38 14.36 8.57
N THR A 335 10.19 14.17 7.50
CA THR A 335 11.55 14.73 7.41
C THR A 335 11.61 16.22 7.09
N GLY A 336 10.46 16.85 6.82
CA GLY A 336 10.38 18.25 6.39
C GLY A 336 10.31 18.45 4.88
N TYR A 337 10.40 17.36 4.10
CA TYR A 337 10.29 17.45 2.65
C TYR A 337 8.83 17.56 2.22
N GLN A 338 8.45 18.74 1.69
CA GLN A 338 7.07 19.04 1.32
C GLN A 338 6.73 18.46 -0.06
N TRP A 339 6.36 17.21 -0.10
CA TRP A 339 5.95 16.54 -1.32
C TRP A 339 4.68 15.71 -1.11
N ASP A 340 3.67 15.95 -1.94
CA ASP A 340 2.40 15.23 -1.93
C ASP A 340 1.88 15.12 -3.37
N LEU A 341 1.63 13.88 -3.82
CA LEU A 341 1.21 13.63 -5.20
C LEU A 341 -0.09 14.35 -5.56
N ARG A 342 -0.98 14.58 -4.59
CA ARG A 342 -2.24 15.32 -4.79
C ARG A 342 -2.03 16.78 -5.20
N LYS A 343 -0.86 17.36 -4.86
CA LYS A 343 -0.46 18.75 -5.20
C LYS A 343 0.51 18.79 -6.37
N GLU A 344 1.52 17.94 -6.35
CA GLU A 344 2.60 17.96 -7.33
C GLU A 344 2.19 17.39 -8.69
N ARG A 345 1.29 16.40 -8.67
CA ARG A 345 0.72 15.77 -9.87
C ARG A 345 -0.76 15.43 -9.63
N PRO A 346 -1.64 16.43 -9.61
CA PRO A 346 -3.04 16.24 -9.28
C PRO A 346 -3.72 15.17 -10.14
N TYR A 347 -4.60 14.40 -9.52
CA TYR A 347 -5.39 13.34 -10.14
C TYR A 347 -6.81 13.37 -9.58
N ALA A 348 -7.77 12.78 -10.28
CA ALA A 348 -9.18 12.66 -9.88
C ALA A 348 -9.84 14.00 -9.43
N GLY A 349 -9.29 15.15 -9.82
CA GLY A 349 -9.81 16.46 -9.48
C GLY A 349 -9.30 17.04 -8.15
N TYR A 350 -8.20 16.53 -7.59
CA TYR A 350 -7.60 17.08 -6.35
C TYR A 350 -7.11 18.53 -6.52
N ASP A 351 -6.85 19.00 -7.73
CA ASP A 351 -6.53 20.39 -8.07
C ASP A 351 -7.69 21.38 -7.82
N GLU A 352 -8.92 20.88 -7.72
CA GLU A 352 -10.10 21.68 -7.40
C GLU A 352 -10.25 21.95 -5.88
N PHE A 353 -9.41 21.33 -5.03
CA PHE A 353 -9.53 21.40 -3.57
C PHE A 353 -8.36 22.13 -2.92
N GLU A 354 -8.71 22.98 -1.95
CA GLU A 354 -7.74 23.67 -1.12
C GLU A 354 -7.42 22.85 0.13
N PHE A 355 -6.14 22.52 0.31
CA PHE A 355 -5.59 21.90 1.51
C PHE A 355 -4.10 22.18 1.61
N ASP A 356 -3.55 22.06 2.79
CA ASP A 356 -2.13 22.22 3.05
C ASP A 356 -1.46 20.85 3.12
N VAL A 357 -0.17 20.80 2.76
CA VAL A 357 0.65 19.58 2.88
C VAL A 357 1.37 19.63 4.23
N PRO A 358 0.97 18.81 5.22
CA PRO A 358 1.62 18.81 6.51
C PRO A 358 3.01 18.18 6.42
N VAL A 359 3.98 18.84 7.08
CA VAL A 359 5.37 18.38 7.15
C VAL A 359 5.87 18.38 8.59
N GLY A 360 6.79 17.46 8.89
CA GLY A 360 7.54 17.42 10.13
C GLY A 360 8.82 18.27 10.06
N THR A 361 9.74 18.02 10.96
CA THR A 361 11.00 18.73 11.03
C THR A 361 12.21 17.84 11.33
N ARG A 362 11.99 16.68 11.94
CA ARG A 362 13.03 15.79 12.47
C ARG A 362 13.07 14.43 11.81
N GLY A 363 12.03 14.03 11.10
CA GLY A 363 11.91 12.71 10.49
C GLY A 363 11.82 11.55 11.50
N ASP A 364 11.48 11.82 12.76
CA ASP A 364 11.39 10.83 13.83
C ASP A 364 9.99 10.22 13.98
N CYS A 365 9.83 9.26 14.88
CA CYS A 365 8.55 8.61 15.13
C CYS A 365 7.45 9.59 15.56
N TYR A 366 7.81 10.65 16.30
CA TYR A 366 6.87 11.67 16.74
C TYR A 366 6.32 12.47 15.57
N ASP A 367 7.21 12.94 14.70
CA ASP A 367 6.81 13.74 13.54
C ASP A 367 5.97 12.93 12.55
N ARG A 368 6.27 11.62 12.36
CA ARG A 368 5.43 10.72 11.56
C ARG A 368 4.00 10.64 12.07
N ALA A 369 3.83 10.59 13.39
CA ALA A 369 2.50 10.56 13.99
C ALA A 369 1.79 11.93 13.91
N MET A 370 2.52 13.04 14.11
CA MET A 370 1.96 14.38 14.00
C MET A 370 1.53 14.73 12.58
N VAL A 371 2.31 14.34 11.56
CA VAL A 371 1.94 14.52 10.15
C VAL A 371 0.60 13.84 9.87
N ARG A 372 0.41 12.59 10.30
CA ARG A 372 -0.85 11.87 10.08
C ARG A 372 -2.04 12.48 10.83
N LEU A 373 -1.80 13.01 12.03
CA LEU A 373 -2.83 13.73 12.77
C LEU A 373 -3.28 14.99 12.00
N GLU A 374 -2.33 15.73 11.46
CA GLU A 374 -2.63 16.92 10.66
C GLU A 374 -3.25 16.55 9.31
N GLU A 375 -2.85 15.47 8.68
CA GLU A 375 -3.51 14.95 7.47
C GLU A 375 -5.00 14.68 7.69
N MET A 376 -5.40 14.19 8.86
CA MET A 376 -6.84 14.04 9.18
C MET A 376 -7.57 15.38 9.20
N ARG A 377 -6.95 16.47 9.69
CA ARG A 377 -7.52 17.81 9.64
C ARG A 377 -7.68 18.30 8.19
N GLN A 378 -6.67 18.05 7.36
CA GLN A 378 -6.73 18.41 5.95
C GLN A 378 -7.78 17.57 5.20
N SER A 379 -7.92 16.28 5.52
CA SER A 379 -8.99 15.43 4.98
C SER A 379 -10.39 15.97 5.33
N VAL A 380 -10.60 16.41 6.57
CA VAL A 380 -11.86 17.10 6.97
C VAL A 380 -12.11 18.33 6.10
N ARG A 381 -11.07 19.13 5.84
CA ARG A 381 -11.18 20.34 4.98
C ARG A 381 -11.56 19.98 3.55
N ILE A 382 -10.95 18.94 2.98
CA ILE A 382 -11.27 18.45 1.63
C ILE A 382 -12.72 17.93 1.57
N VAL A 383 -13.13 17.08 2.52
CA VAL A 383 -14.48 16.48 2.53
C VAL A 383 -15.56 17.56 2.69
N ARG A 384 -15.30 18.65 3.46
CA ARG A 384 -16.21 19.82 3.52
C ARG A 384 -16.38 20.49 2.17
N GLN A 385 -15.31 20.64 1.40
CA GLN A 385 -15.36 21.19 0.05
C GLN A 385 -16.10 20.23 -0.91
N CYS A 386 -15.88 18.91 -0.79
CA CYS A 386 -16.66 17.94 -1.56
C CYS A 386 -18.17 18.07 -1.32
N LEU A 387 -18.59 18.25 -0.06
CA LEU A 387 -19.99 18.47 0.30
C LEU A 387 -20.57 19.76 -0.30
N ALA A 388 -19.77 20.83 -0.30
CA ALA A 388 -20.20 22.14 -0.81
C ALA A 388 -20.32 22.16 -2.34
N ASN A 389 -19.47 21.39 -3.02
CA ASN A 389 -19.31 21.43 -4.47
C ASN A 389 -19.85 20.18 -5.18
N MET A 390 -20.57 19.29 -4.48
CA MET A 390 -21.10 18.05 -5.07
C MET A 390 -22.13 18.38 -6.16
N PRO A 391 -21.85 18.10 -7.45
CA PRO A 391 -22.78 18.38 -8.51
C PRO A 391 -23.89 17.31 -8.58
N ASP A 392 -24.99 17.68 -9.18
CA ASP A 392 -25.96 16.72 -9.69
C ASP A 392 -25.45 16.10 -10.98
N GLY A 393 -25.98 14.96 -11.36
CA GLY A 393 -25.66 14.28 -12.63
C GLY A 393 -25.29 12.82 -12.46
N ASP A 394 -24.66 12.27 -13.49
CA ASP A 394 -24.35 10.86 -13.57
C ASP A 394 -23.18 10.48 -12.64
N TYR A 395 -23.32 9.34 -11.99
CA TYR A 395 -22.28 8.73 -11.14
C TYR A 395 -21.39 7.74 -11.91
N LYS A 396 -21.65 7.56 -13.20
CA LYS A 396 -20.93 6.64 -14.08
C LYS A 396 -20.99 7.13 -15.53
N ALA A 397 -19.90 6.99 -16.26
CA ALA A 397 -19.80 7.32 -17.66
C ALA A 397 -20.71 6.42 -18.51
N ASP A 398 -21.32 6.98 -19.54
CA ASP A 398 -22.06 6.19 -20.54
C ASP A 398 -21.06 5.56 -21.53
N HIS A 399 -20.59 4.36 -21.19
CA HIS A 399 -19.63 3.64 -22.00
C HIS A 399 -20.07 2.20 -22.21
N ARG A 400 -20.21 1.79 -23.47
CA ARG A 400 -20.80 0.53 -23.89
C ARG A 400 -20.23 -0.72 -23.21
N MET A 401 -18.93 -0.73 -22.91
CA MET A 401 -18.24 -1.91 -22.40
C MET A 401 -18.04 -1.90 -20.88
N THR A 402 -18.25 -0.77 -20.22
CA THR A 402 -18.02 -0.63 -18.77
C THR A 402 -19.29 -0.34 -18.00
N THR A 403 -20.34 0.18 -18.68
CA THR A 403 -21.61 0.52 -18.07
C THR A 403 -22.69 -0.43 -18.59
N PRO A 404 -23.19 -1.36 -17.76
CA PRO A 404 -24.31 -2.21 -18.13
C PRO A 404 -25.55 -1.37 -18.49
N PRO A 405 -26.31 -1.76 -19.51
CA PRO A 405 -27.53 -1.04 -19.87
C PRO A 405 -28.57 -1.10 -18.75
N PRO A 406 -29.53 -0.16 -18.72
CA PRO A 406 -30.59 -0.13 -17.72
C PRO A 406 -31.37 -1.46 -17.66
N LYS A 407 -31.65 -1.90 -16.44
CA LYS A 407 -32.26 -3.22 -16.16
C LYS A 407 -33.62 -3.40 -16.84
N GLU A 408 -34.41 -2.33 -16.92
CA GLU A 408 -35.71 -2.29 -17.57
C GLU A 408 -35.60 -2.62 -19.08
N ARG A 409 -34.60 -2.04 -19.76
CA ARG A 409 -34.36 -2.31 -21.19
C ARG A 409 -33.80 -3.70 -21.42
N THR A 410 -32.93 -4.18 -20.52
CA THR A 410 -32.31 -5.51 -20.60
C THR A 410 -33.37 -6.64 -20.65
N MET A 411 -34.54 -6.43 -20.03
CA MET A 411 -35.61 -7.42 -19.99
C MET A 411 -36.58 -7.33 -21.19
N GLN A 412 -36.45 -6.31 -22.05
CA GLN A 412 -37.37 -6.03 -23.14
C GLN A 412 -36.74 -6.18 -24.53
N ASP A 413 -35.41 -6.06 -24.60
CA ASP A 413 -34.65 -5.98 -25.84
C ASP A 413 -33.51 -6.97 -25.84
N ILE A 414 -33.45 -7.84 -26.86
CA ILE A 414 -32.42 -8.89 -26.97
C ILE A 414 -31.01 -8.32 -27.16
N GLU A 415 -30.84 -7.21 -27.85
CA GLU A 415 -29.53 -6.57 -28.06
C GLU A 415 -28.97 -6.02 -26.76
N THR A 416 -29.85 -5.40 -25.96
CA THR A 416 -29.52 -4.89 -24.64
C THR A 416 -29.19 -6.02 -23.65
N LEU A 417 -29.91 -7.16 -23.73
CA LEU A 417 -29.63 -8.35 -22.95
C LEU A 417 -28.25 -8.93 -23.29
N ILE A 418 -27.91 -9.02 -24.58
CA ILE A 418 -26.59 -9.49 -25.03
C ILE A 418 -25.48 -8.52 -24.56
N ALA A 419 -25.68 -7.20 -24.71
CA ALA A 419 -24.74 -6.20 -24.24
C ALA A 419 -24.51 -6.29 -22.73
N HIS A 420 -25.58 -6.46 -21.94
CA HIS A 420 -25.51 -6.69 -20.51
C HIS A 420 -24.69 -7.95 -20.17
N PHE A 421 -25.01 -9.06 -20.83
CA PHE A 421 -24.31 -10.33 -20.62
C PHE A 421 -22.80 -10.21 -20.90
N LEU A 422 -22.43 -9.60 -22.03
CA LEU A 422 -21.01 -9.40 -22.41
C LEU A 422 -20.28 -8.49 -21.41
N THR A 423 -20.93 -7.40 -21.01
CA THR A 423 -20.34 -6.43 -20.07
C THR A 423 -20.10 -7.07 -18.68
N VAL A 424 -21.07 -7.86 -18.19
CA VAL A 424 -20.99 -8.45 -16.85
C VAL A 424 -20.09 -9.67 -16.81
N SER A 425 -20.13 -10.53 -17.86
CA SER A 425 -19.39 -11.80 -17.86
C SER A 425 -17.93 -11.64 -18.29
N TRP A 426 -17.67 -10.85 -19.32
CA TRP A 426 -16.33 -10.70 -19.89
C TRP A 426 -15.68 -9.36 -19.52
N GLY A 427 -16.49 -8.32 -19.37
CA GLY A 427 -16.02 -6.96 -19.12
C GLY A 427 -15.41 -6.30 -20.35
N PRO A 428 -14.74 -5.16 -20.16
CA PRO A 428 -14.17 -4.41 -21.27
C PRO A 428 -12.97 -5.14 -21.92
N VAL A 429 -12.84 -4.94 -23.22
CA VAL A 429 -11.62 -5.24 -23.98
C VAL A 429 -10.77 -3.99 -23.97
N VAL A 430 -9.59 -4.07 -23.33
CA VAL A 430 -8.66 -2.94 -23.24
C VAL A 430 -7.69 -3.02 -24.41
N PRO A 431 -7.49 -1.94 -25.20
CA PRO A 431 -6.58 -1.98 -26.34
C PRO A 431 -5.13 -2.31 -25.92
N PRO A 432 -4.30 -2.85 -26.82
CA PRO A 432 -2.90 -3.09 -26.54
C PRO A 432 -2.19 -1.80 -26.14
N GLY A 433 -1.43 -1.85 -25.06
CA GLY A 433 -0.71 -0.69 -24.54
C GLY A 433 -0.32 -0.86 -23.07
N GLU A 434 0.18 0.20 -22.51
CA GLU A 434 0.58 0.24 -21.11
C GLU A 434 0.24 1.60 -20.48
N CYS A 435 -0.18 1.57 -19.24
CA CYS A 435 -0.52 2.76 -18.48
C CYS A 435 -0.14 2.58 -17.01
N GLU A 436 0.10 3.68 -16.31
CA GLU A 436 0.32 3.72 -14.88
C GLU A 436 -0.64 4.70 -14.23
N GLY A 437 -1.42 4.20 -13.27
CA GLY A 437 -2.19 5.04 -12.36
C GLY A 437 -1.48 5.16 -11.03
N MET A 438 -1.37 6.38 -10.50
CA MET A 438 -0.73 6.68 -9.22
C MET A 438 -1.65 7.49 -8.33
N VAL A 439 -1.60 7.22 -7.02
CA VAL A 439 -2.33 7.98 -6.00
C VAL A 439 -1.49 8.14 -4.74
N GLU A 440 -1.78 9.21 -3.99
CA GLU A 440 -1.29 9.38 -2.62
C GLU A 440 -2.17 8.55 -1.68
N GLY A 441 -1.74 7.34 -1.37
CA GLY A 441 -2.40 6.46 -0.42
C GLY A 441 -2.20 6.93 1.03
N THR A 442 -2.81 6.24 1.99
CA THR A 442 -2.72 6.55 3.42
C THR A 442 -1.30 6.43 3.97
N LYS A 443 -0.49 5.58 3.37
CA LYS A 443 0.88 5.27 3.78
C LYS A 443 1.92 5.89 2.86
N GLY A 444 1.51 6.39 1.67
CA GLY A 444 2.35 6.99 0.65
C GLY A 444 1.93 6.60 -0.76
N LEU A 445 2.84 6.74 -1.71
CA LEU A 445 2.58 6.52 -3.12
C LEU A 445 2.18 5.07 -3.41
N ASN A 446 0.97 4.89 -3.94
CA ASN A 446 0.48 3.61 -4.45
C ASN A 446 0.27 3.72 -5.97
N SER A 447 0.79 2.76 -6.73
CA SER A 447 0.62 2.76 -8.18
C SER A 447 0.36 1.37 -8.76
N TYR A 448 -0.39 1.36 -9.87
CA TYR A 448 -0.62 0.20 -10.72
C TYR A 448 -0.09 0.48 -12.11
N TYR A 449 0.93 -0.28 -12.51
CA TYR A 449 1.39 -0.31 -13.89
C TYR A 449 0.79 -1.52 -14.60
N ILE A 450 0.01 -1.24 -15.62
CA ILE A 450 -0.81 -2.21 -16.34
C ILE A 450 -0.33 -2.32 -17.78
N THR A 451 -0.17 -3.55 -18.27
CA THR A 451 0.08 -3.84 -19.68
C THR A 451 -1.05 -4.67 -20.23
N SER A 452 -1.65 -4.25 -21.34
CA SER A 452 -2.67 -4.97 -22.07
C SER A 452 -2.13 -5.46 -23.43
N ASP A 453 -2.52 -6.66 -23.82
CA ASP A 453 -2.28 -7.24 -25.16
C ASP A 453 -3.50 -7.16 -26.07
N GLY A 454 -4.58 -6.50 -25.64
CA GLY A 454 -5.83 -6.36 -26.38
C GLY A 454 -6.95 -7.29 -25.93
N GLY A 455 -6.79 -7.91 -24.75
CA GLY A 455 -7.76 -8.87 -24.18
C GLY A 455 -8.66 -8.29 -23.08
N THR A 456 -9.41 -9.19 -22.45
CA THR A 456 -10.27 -8.91 -21.28
C THR A 456 -9.54 -9.07 -19.95
N THR A 457 -8.26 -9.51 -19.99
CA THR A 457 -7.38 -9.71 -18.85
C THR A 457 -6.09 -8.95 -19.06
N SER A 458 -5.35 -8.64 -18.00
CA SER A 458 -4.05 -7.97 -18.16
C SER A 458 -2.96 -8.95 -18.60
N TYR A 459 -2.12 -8.52 -19.51
CA TYR A 459 -0.87 -9.23 -19.77
C TYR A 459 0.08 -9.16 -18.56
N ARG A 460 0.13 -7.98 -17.91
CA ARG A 460 0.92 -7.77 -16.71
C ARG A 460 0.28 -6.68 -15.84
N THR A 461 0.12 -7.00 -14.56
CA THR A 461 -0.24 -6.01 -13.53
C THR A 461 0.90 -5.93 -12.53
N ARG A 462 1.53 -4.77 -12.41
CA ARG A 462 2.55 -4.47 -11.39
C ARG A 462 1.96 -3.54 -10.36
N ILE A 463 2.13 -3.91 -9.09
CA ILE A 463 1.67 -3.12 -7.96
C ILE A 463 2.88 -2.55 -7.24
N ARG A 464 2.97 -1.23 -7.16
CA ARG A 464 3.94 -0.53 -6.31
C ARG A 464 3.23 -0.03 -5.08
N THR A 465 3.73 -0.42 -3.93
CA THR A 465 3.16 -0.05 -2.63
C THR A 465 4.18 0.68 -1.78
N PRO A 466 3.76 1.58 -0.89
CA PRO A 466 4.69 2.32 -0.06
C PRO A 466 5.34 1.47 1.04
N SER A 467 4.59 0.54 1.64
CA SER A 467 5.05 -0.23 2.82
C SER A 467 6.24 -1.13 2.50
N PHE A 468 6.36 -1.63 1.25
CA PHE A 468 7.50 -2.45 0.83
C PHE A 468 8.83 -1.69 0.95
N ALA A 469 8.89 -0.46 0.45
CA ALA A 469 10.07 0.39 0.58
C ALA A 469 10.31 0.81 2.04
N HIS A 470 9.22 1.10 2.78
CA HIS A 470 9.33 1.58 4.16
C HIS A 470 9.88 0.50 5.12
N LEU A 471 9.48 -0.76 4.98
CA LEU A 471 9.99 -1.85 5.82
C LEU A 471 11.47 -2.13 5.56
N GLN A 472 11.95 -1.93 4.35
CA GLN A 472 13.36 -2.06 4.01
C GLN A 472 14.26 -1.14 4.84
N MET A 473 13.75 -0.02 5.35
CA MET A 473 14.49 0.95 6.15
C MET A 473 14.69 0.54 7.61
N ILE A 474 14.01 -0.49 8.12
CA ILE A 474 14.06 -0.89 9.53
C ILE A 474 15.51 -1.10 10.02
N PRO A 475 16.39 -1.83 9.31
CA PRO A 475 17.77 -2.02 9.74
C PRO A 475 18.54 -0.71 9.91
N PHE A 476 18.29 0.24 9.01
CA PHE A 476 18.91 1.57 9.04
C PHE A 476 18.41 2.39 10.23
N MET A 477 17.08 2.47 10.41
CA MET A 477 16.46 3.29 11.46
C MET A 477 16.67 2.75 12.88
N SER A 478 16.88 1.42 13.04
CA SER A 478 16.94 0.78 14.35
C SER A 478 18.35 0.64 14.92
N ARG A 479 19.37 0.80 14.09
CA ARG A 479 20.77 0.61 14.52
C ARG A 479 21.17 1.63 15.59
N GLY A 480 21.77 1.15 16.70
CA GLY A 480 22.18 1.97 17.84
C GLY A 480 21.02 2.34 18.78
N HIS A 481 19.80 1.87 18.51
CA HIS A 481 18.64 2.02 19.38
C HIS A 481 18.43 0.78 20.24
N MET A 482 17.54 0.87 21.23
CA MET A 482 17.17 -0.24 22.11
C MET A 482 15.96 -1.00 21.56
N VAL A 483 15.75 -2.23 22.06
CA VAL A 483 14.60 -3.06 21.64
C VAL A 483 13.23 -2.35 21.77
N PRO A 484 12.92 -1.62 22.85
CA PRO A 484 11.67 -0.85 22.91
C PRO A 484 11.57 0.23 21.83
N ASP A 485 12.67 0.79 21.38
CA ASP A 485 12.68 1.79 20.31
C ASP A 485 12.43 1.16 18.95
N LEU A 486 12.89 -0.08 18.71
CA LEU A 486 12.55 -0.86 17.52
C LEU A 486 11.04 -1.02 17.39
N ILE A 487 10.34 -1.31 18.50
CA ILE A 487 8.87 -1.41 18.50
C ILE A 487 8.24 -0.06 18.11
N ALA A 488 8.72 1.06 18.66
CA ALA A 488 8.24 2.39 18.31
C ALA A 488 8.52 2.73 16.82
N ILE A 489 9.69 2.36 16.31
CA ILE A 489 10.05 2.55 14.89
C ILE A 489 9.10 1.76 14.00
N ILE A 490 8.93 0.45 14.23
CA ILE A 490 8.06 -0.43 13.47
C ILE A 490 6.63 0.12 13.47
N ALA A 491 6.09 0.45 14.65
CA ALA A 491 4.74 1.00 14.77
C ALA A 491 4.58 2.34 14.02
N SER A 492 5.61 3.21 14.03
CA SER A 492 5.55 4.54 13.38
C SER A 492 5.51 4.50 11.85
N ILE A 493 5.97 3.40 11.24
CA ILE A 493 5.96 3.21 9.79
C ILE A 493 4.52 3.12 9.25
N ASP A 494 3.60 2.54 10.03
CA ASP A 494 2.20 2.30 9.61
C ASP A 494 2.11 1.41 8.37
N PHE A 495 2.86 0.32 8.36
CA PHE A 495 2.81 -0.63 7.25
C PHE A 495 1.63 -1.60 7.37
N VAL A 496 1.26 -2.21 6.27
CA VAL A 496 0.31 -3.33 6.20
C VAL A 496 0.98 -4.49 5.46
N MET A 497 1.01 -5.68 6.08
CA MET A 497 1.70 -6.82 5.46
C MET A 497 1.09 -7.26 4.13
N ALA A 498 -0.22 -7.10 3.97
CA ALA A 498 -0.86 -7.36 2.68
C ALA A 498 -0.41 -6.39 1.56
N ASP A 499 -0.01 -5.18 1.94
CA ASP A 499 0.59 -4.15 1.07
C ASP A 499 2.06 -4.49 0.76
N VAL A 500 2.80 -4.98 1.73
CA VAL A 500 4.20 -5.40 1.55
C VAL A 500 4.30 -6.61 0.63
N ASP A 501 3.57 -7.66 0.94
CA ASP A 501 3.73 -8.97 0.29
C ASP A 501 2.89 -9.14 -0.99
N ARG A 502 1.78 -8.40 -1.16
CA ARG A 502 0.85 -8.33 -2.31
C ARG A 502 0.27 -9.66 -2.79
#